data_9d4c90fc013aea603a2100f78b9d2b07
#
_entry.id   9d4c90fc013aea603a2100f78b9d2b07
#
_cell.length_a   1.000
_cell.length_b   1.000
_cell.length_c   1.000
_cell.angle_alpha   90.00
_cell.angle_beta   90.00
_cell.angle_gamma   90.00
#
_symmetry.space_group_name_H-M   'P 1'
#
loop_
_entity.id
_entity.type
_entity.pdbx_description
1 polymer ?
#
loop_
_entity_poly.entity_id
_entity_poly.type
_entity_poly.pdbx_seq_one_letter_code
_entity_poly.pdbx_strand_id
1 'polypeptide(L)'
;MLKIGVLGAGHIGKIHLKCIKNIPEYELVGFYDINDDVACSVEKEFGIKSFNTIEDLVSKVDVVDIVTPTIKHFECASVALRQNKHVFLEKPIVATPLEARHLAEIADEANVKVQVGHVERFNPAFLAVEDKIKDPMFLEVHRLSQYNSRGTDVPVIFDLMIHDLDILLHLVKSKVKHISASGVPIISSTADIANTRIEFENGAVANLTASRMSMKKMRKCRIFQKNAYITVDFLEKKSKIISISDEIDENNPFAMCLESNDGKIKQLSFEEPEVHDINAIQTELQSFYDAIVNNVEPVVSMNDGIAALELAHQINELVMKYLKIFTDLK
;
A
#
# COMPACT_ATOMS: atom_id res chain seq x y z
N MET A 1 18.97 8.41 18.14
CA MET A 1 18.03 9.26 17.37
C MET A 1 18.59 9.37 15.96
N LEU A 2 17.81 9.05 14.93
CA LEU A 2 18.22 9.19 13.53
C LEU A 2 17.76 10.55 12.98
N LYS A 3 18.63 11.19 12.21
CA LYS A 3 18.30 12.45 11.52
C LYS A 3 17.50 12.14 10.27
N ILE A 4 16.31 12.74 10.12
CA ILE A 4 15.43 12.53 8.97
C ILE A 4 15.14 13.86 8.26
N GLY A 5 15.08 13.81 6.92
CA GLY A 5 14.66 14.91 6.07
C GLY A 5 13.58 14.47 5.10
N VAL A 6 12.68 15.39 4.75
CA VAL A 6 11.54 15.10 3.87
C VAL A 6 11.72 15.78 2.52
N LEU A 7 11.60 15.04 1.43
CA LEU A 7 11.57 15.55 0.06
C LEU A 7 10.13 15.61 -0.45
N GLY A 8 9.62 16.82 -0.67
CA GLY A 8 8.23 17.12 -1.01
C GLY A 8 7.41 17.52 0.22
N ALA A 9 6.87 18.73 0.19
CA ALA A 9 6.07 19.30 1.29
C ALA A 9 4.61 19.61 0.86
N GLY A 10 4.13 18.91 -0.15
CA GLY A 10 2.74 18.95 -0.58
C GLY A 10 1.77 18.36 0.45
N HIS A 11 0.57 17.95 0.04
CA HIS A 11 -0.45 17.45 0.95
C HIS A 11 0.03 16.24 1.78
N ILE A 12 0.63 15.23 1.14
CA ILE A 12 1.16 14.03 1.83
C ILE A 12 2.39 14.39 2.66
N GLY A 13 3.31 15.19 2.11
CA GLY A 13 4.49 15.64 2.86
C GLY A 13 4.15 16.33 4.18
N LYS A 14 3.12 17.17 4.22
CA LYS A 14 2.63 17.78 5.47
C LYS A 14 2.15 16.74 6.49
N ILE A 15 1.54 15.65 6.03
CA ILE A 15 1.12 14.55 6.92
C ILE A 15 2.34 13.83 7.47
N HIS A 16 3.34 13.52 6.62
CA HIS A 16 4.60 12.90 7.05
C HIS A 16 5.36 13.78 8.05
N LEU A 17 5.50 15.06 7.78
CA LEU A 17 6.11 16.01 8.71
C LEU A 17 5.44 16.00 10.10
N LYS A 18 4.10 15.91 10.14
CA LYS A 18 3.34 15.77 11.41
C LYS A 18 3.62 14.44 12.11
N CYS A 19 3.61 13.35 11.37
CA CYS A 19 3.86 12.02 11.92
C CYS A 19 5.29 11.90 12.45
N ILE A 20 6.29 12.36 11.69
CA ILE A 20 7.71 12.32 12.10
C ILE A 20 7.93 13.12 13.40
N LYS A 21 7.31 14.29 13.55
CA LYS A 21 7.39 15.07 14.79
C LYS A 21 6.88 14.33 16.03
N ASN A 22 5.99 13.37 15.87
CA ASN A 22 5.43 12.57 16.94
C ASN A 22 6.21 11.27 17.20
N ILE A 23 7.31 11.05 16.49
CA ILE A 23 8.19 9.88 16.67
C ILE A 23 9.48 10.39 17.35
N PRO A 24 9.64 10.19 18.67
CA PRO A 24 10.75 10.78 19.42
C PRO A 24 12.12 10.23 19.04
N GLU A 25 12.17 9.12 18.34
CA GLU A 25 13.38 8.47 17.85
C GLU A 25 13.98 9.17 16.62
N TYR A 26 13.19 10.01 15.92
CA TYR A 26 13.65 10.82 14.80
C TYR A 26 13.96 12.28 15.23
N GLU A 27 15.05 12.82 14.70
CA GLU A 27 15.35 14.25 14.66
C GLU A 27 14.98 14.77 13.27
N LEU A 28 13.85 15.49 13.15
CA LEU A 28 13.45 16.11 11.90
C LEU A 28 14.30 17.34 11.61
N VAL A 29 15.28 17.21 10.71
CA VAL A 29 16.27 18.24 10.36
C VAL A 29 15.67 19.34 9.49
N GLY A 30 14.78 18.95 8.56
CA GLY A 30 14.14 19.88 7.63
C GLY A 30 13.46 19.16 6.46
N PHE A 31 13.12 19.97 5.48
CA PHE A 31 12.49 19.47 4.25
C PHE A 31 12.99 20.26 3.03
N TYR A 32 12.70 19.73 1.85
CA TYR A 32 12.87 20.39 0.57
C TYR A 32 11.57 20.31 -0.25
N ASP A 33 11.19 21.40 -0.88
CA ASP A 33 10.15 21.44 -1.92
C ASP A 33 10.61 22.32 -3.05
N ILE A 34 10.32 21.91 -4.30
CA ILE A 34 10.71 22.67 -5.50
C ILE A 34 9.93 23.99 -5.65
N ASN A 35 8.76 24.09 -4.98
CA ASN A 35 7.92 25.26 -4.98
C ASN A 35 8.21 26.12 -3.76
N ASP A 36 8.83 27.29 -3.98
CA ASP A 36 9.21 28.21 -2.92
C ASP A 36 8.04 28.72 -2.08
N ASP A 37 6.85 28.91 -2.68
CA ASP A 37 5.65 29.34 -1.95
C ASP A 37 5.16 28.24 -0.99
N VAL A 38 5.23 26.98 -1.42
CA VAL A 38 4.93 25.82 -0.57
C VAL A 38 5.97 25.74 0.55
N ALA A 39 7.25 25.85 0.23
CA ALA A 39 8.34 25.82 1.19
C ALA A 39 8.18 26.89 2.27
N CYS A 40 7.97 28.15 1.88
CA CYS A 40 7.72 29.27 2.79
C CYS A 40 6.48 29.05 3.68
N SER A 41 5.40 28.52 3.10
CA SER A 41 4.17 28.24 3.84
C SER A 41 4.36 27.16 4.88
N VAL A 42 5.02 26.06 4.52
CA VAL A 42 5.28 24.92 5.40
C VAL A 42 6.27 25.28 6.51
N GLU A 43 7.32 26.04 6.19
CA GLU A 43 8.29 26.54 7.18
C GLU A 43 7.60 27.38 8.28
N LYS A 44 6.68 28.27 7.88
CA LYS A 44 5.87 29.07 8.82
C LYS A 44 4.89 28.24 9.63
N GLU A 45 4.21 27.27 8.96
CA GLU A 45 3.18 26.44 9.61
C GLU A 45 3.79 25.48 10.63
N PHE A 46 4.92 24.86 10.29
CA PHE A 46 5.52 23.79 11.09
C PHE A 46 6.71 24.23 11.94
N GLY A 47 7.30 25.40 11.67
CA GLY A 47 8.53 25.83 12.32
C GLY A 47 9.72 24.92 11.99
N ILE A 48 9.76 24.34 10.78
CA ILE A 48 10.77 23.41 10.30
C ILE A 48 11.53 24.10 9.18
N LYS A 49 12.85 23.96 9.17
CA LYS A 49 13.73 24.57 8.17
C LYS A 49 13.49 23.98 6.77
N SER A 50 13.31 24.83 5.77
CA SER A 50 13.41 24.45 4.35
C SER A 50 14.87 24.52 3.87
N PHE A 51 15.21 23.63 2.93
CA PHE A 51 16.51 23.58 2.27
C PHE A 51 16.39 24.02 0.82
N ASN A 52 17.45 24.60 0.26
CA ASN A 52 17.43 25.13 -1.10
C ASN A 52 17.63 24.04 -2.18
N THR A 53 18.28 22.93 -1.82
CA THR A 53 18.55 21.82 -2.74
C THR A 53 18.33 20.47 -2.05
N ILE A 54 18.10 19.44 -2.86
CA ILE A 54 17.99 18.05 -2.38
C ILE A 54 19.31 17.63 -1.73
N GLU A 55 20.44 17.94 -2.37
CA GLU A 55 21.77 17.55 -1.94
C GLU A 55 22.13 18.16 -0.56
N ASP A 56 21.75 19.42 -0.33
CA ASP A 56 21.99 20.11 0.94
C ASP A 56 21.25 19.40 2.09
N LEU A 57 19.99 19.02 1.88
CA LEU A 57 19.22 18.28 2.87
C LEU A 57 19.78 16.87 3.09
N VAL A 58 19.98 16.11 2.00
CA VAL A 58 20.46 14.72 2.05
C VAL A 58 21.81 14.62 2.77
N SER A 59 22.72 15.61 2.59
CA SER A 59 24.02 15.63 3.27
C SER A 59 23.93 15.76 4.80
N LYS A 60 22.79 16.17 5.37
CA LYS A 60 22.60 16.46 6.79
C LYS A 60 21.82 15.39 7.56
N VAL A 61 21.33 14.39 6.87
CA VAL A 61 20.42 13.39 7.44
C VAL A 61 20.97 11.96 7.31
N ASP A 62 20.39 11.05 8.06
CA ASP A 62 20.65 9.61 8.00
C ASP A 62 19.56 8.91 7.16
N VAL A 63 18.36 9.47 7.18
CA VAL A 63 17.14 8.96 6.55
C VAL A 63 16.51 10.03 5.67
N VAL A 64 16.11 9.66 4.47
CA VAL A 64 15.38 10.53 3.54
C VAL A 64 13.99 9.96 3.32
N ASP A 65 12.96 10.73 3.65
CA ASP A 65 11.56 10.44 3.41
C ASP A 65 11.11 11.14 2.12
N ILE A 66 10.75 10.36 1.08
CA ILE A 66 10.47 10.85 -0.26
C ILE A 66 8.97 10.77 -0.53
N VAL A 67 8.33 11.93 -0.56
CA VAL A 67 6.89 12.13 -0.78
C VAL A 67 6.62 13.12 -1.93
N THR A 68 7.54 13.16 -2.88
CA THR A 68 7.42 13.93 -4.14
C THR A 68 6.42 13.26 -5.09
N PRO A 69 6.05 13.89 -6.21
CA PRO A 69 5.33 13.19 -7.28
C PRO A 69 6.14 11.98 -7.80
N THR A 70 5.46 10.88 -8.12
CA THR A 70 6.08 9.59 -8.52
C THR A 70 7.14 9.71 -9.60
N ILE A 71 6.95 10.62 -10.57
CA ILE A 71 7.92 10.86 -11.65
C ILE A 71 9.27 11.39 -11.16
N LYS A 72 9.36 11.85 -9.91
CA LYS A 72 10.59 12.33 -9.25
C LYS A 72 11.19 11.33 -8.28
N HIS A 73 10.49 10.23 -7.99
CA HIS A 73 10.93 9.23 -7.01
C HIS A 73 12.30 8.67 -7.36
N PHE A 74 12.52 8.25 -8.61
CA PHE A 74 13.80 7.68 -9.06
C PHE A 74 14.97 8.65 -8.87
N GLU A 75 14.80 9.91 -9.28
CA GLU A 75 15.82 10.95 -9.15
C GLU A 75 16.16 11.20 -7.67
N CYS A 76 15.15 11.48 -6.86
CA CYS A 76 15.30 11.77 -5.42
C CYS A 76 15.94 10.60 -4.65
N ALA A 77 15.43 9.38 -4.89
CA ALA A 77 15.94 8.18 -4.23
C ALA A 77 17.39 7.86 -4.66
N SER A 78 17.72 8.03 -5.94
CA SER A 78 19.09 7.82 -6.44
C SER A 78 20.10 8.78 -5.78
N VAL A 79 19.72 10.04 -5.56
CA VAL A 79 20.58 11.01 -4.84
C VAL A 79 20.83 10.57 -3.39
N ALA A 80 19.77 10.12 -2.71
CA ALA A 80 19.88 9.66 -1.32
C ALA A 80 20.70 8.36 -1.19
N LEU A 81 20.41 7.36 -2.02
CA LEU A 81 21.08 6.07 -1.98
C LEU A 81 22.58 6.18 -2.31
N ARG A 82 22.96 6.98 -3.30
CA ARG A 82 24.37 7.22 -3.65
C ARG A 82 25.16 7.95 -2.55
N GLN A 83 24.47 8.57 -1.60
CA GLN A 83 25.07 9.13 -0.39
C GLN A 83 24.92 8.20 0.83
N ASN A 84 24.61 6.92 0.60
CA ASN A 84 24.43 5.89 1.63
C ASN A 84 23.39 6.28 2.69
N LYS A 85 22.26 6.90 2.27
CA LYS A 85 21.16 7.24 3.17
C LYS A 85 20.10 6.17 3.11
N HIS A 86 19.50 5.86 4.25
CA HIS A 86 18.28 5.05 4.30
C HIS A 86 17.13 5.81 3.66
N VAL A 87 16.24 5.12 2.94
CA VAL A 87 15.19 5.77 2.16
C VAL A 87 13.82 5.20 2.51
N PHE A 88 12.92 6.08 2.94
CA PHE A 88 11.48 5.82 2.89
C PHE A 88 10.94 6.43 1.60
N LEU A 89 10.17 5.68 0.83
CA LEU A 89 9.73 6.09 -0.49
C LEU A 89 8.24 5.82 -0.68
N GLU A 90 7.45 6.88 -0.88
CA GLU A 90 6.00 6.74 -1.13
C GLU A 90 5.69 5.90 -2.38
N LYS A 91 4.49 5.31 -2.34
CA LYS A 91 3.97 4.50 -3.47
C LYS A 91 3.49 5.40 -4.64
N PRO A 92 3.55 4.88 -5.88
CA PRO A 92 4.36 3.75 -6.36
C PRO A 92 5.85 4.01 -6.17
N ILE A 93 6.62 2.96 -5.94
CA ILE A 93 8.06 3.10 -5.68
C ILE A 93 8.77 4.01 -6.70
N VAL A 94 8.49 3.85 -7.99
CA VAL A 94 8.91 4.71 -9.11
C VAL A 94 7.88 4.65 -10.24
N ALA A 95 8.11 5.37 -11.34
CA ALA A 95 7.16 5.42 -12.46
C ALA A 95 7.17 4.14 -13.32
N THR A 96 8.31 3.48 -13.48
CA THR A 96 8.46 2.33 -14.41
C THR A 96 9.18 1.15 -13.77
N PRO A 97 8.91 -0.10 -14.21
CA PRO A 97 9.64 -1.28 -13.74
C PRO A 97 11.15 -1.23 -14.05
N LEU A 98 11.56 -0.53 -15.10
CA LEU A 98 12.97 -0.35 -15.42
C LEU A 98 13.68 0.52 -14.38
N GLU A 99 13.08 1.67 -14.02
CA GLU A 99 13.58 2.51 -12.93
C GLU A 99 13.63 1.75 -11.61
N ALA A 100 12.63 0.92 -11.32
CA ALA A 100 12.59 0.12 -10.10
C ALA A 100 13.78 -0.85 -10.00
N ARG A 101 14.11 -1.53 -11.09
CA ARG A 101 15.29 -2.41 -11.15
C ARG A 101 16.60 -1.67 -10.97
N HIS A 102 16.78 -0.54 -11.66
CA HIS A 102 17.98 0.29 -11.48
C HIS A 102 18.09 0.85 -10.06
N LEU A 103 16.96 1.21 -9.45
CA LEU A 103 16.97 1.70 -8.07
C LEU A 103 17.37 0.59 -7.09
N ALA A 104 16.94 -0.66 -7.34
CA ALA A 104 17.34 -1.81 -6.54
C ALA A 104 18.86 -2.05 -6.62
N GLU A 105 19.44 -1.98 -7.81
CA GLU A 105 20.89 -2.09 -7.99
C GLU A 105 21.66 -1.03 -7.17
N ILE A 106 21.21 0.23 -7.23
CA ILE A 106 21.82 1.32 -6.45
C ILE A 106 21.66 1.09 -4.93
N ALA A 107 20.51 0.60 -4.49
CA ALA A 107 20.24 0.32 -3.08
C ALA A 107 21.11 -0.83 -2.54
N ASP A 108 21.27 -1.88 -3.33
CA ASP A 108 22.13 -3.03 -3.01
C ASP A 108 23.60 -2.60 -2.88
N GLU A 109 24.10 -1.77 -3.81
CA GLU A 109 25.47 -1.23 -3.76
C GLU A 109 25.68 -0.33 -2.52
N ALA A 110 24.67 0.48 -2.16
CA ALA A 110 24.71 1.36 -1.00
C ALA A 110 24.61 0.62 0.35
N ASN A 111 24.10 -0.62 0.35
CA ASN A 111 23.87 -1.45 1.54
C ASN A 111 23.07 -0.71 2.64
N VAL A 112 21.99 -0.05 2.25
CA VAL A 112 21.08 0.69 3.12
C VAL A 112 19.68 0.09 3.10
N LYS A 113 18.86 0.47 4.09
CA LYS A 113 17.46 0.04 4.13
C LYS A 113 16.59 0.95 3.27
N VAL A 114 15.66 0.34 2.52
CA VAL A 114 14.62 1.04 1.75
C VAL A 114 13.27 0.47 2.13
N GLN A 115 12.35 1.32 2.56
CA GLN A 115 10.94 0.96 2.82
C GLN A 115 10.03 1.69 1.84
N VAL A 116 9.04 0.98 1.31
CA VAL A 116 8.06 1.55 0.38
C VAL A 116 6.75 1.83 1.12
N GLY A 117 6.16 3.01 0.87
CA GLY A 117 4.98 3.55 1.56
C GLY A 117 3.65 2.85 1.21
N HIS A 118 3.57 1.54 1.38
CA HIS A 118 2.31 0.80 1.27
C HIS A 118 1.57 0.80 2.62
N VAL A 119 1.07 1.96 3.00
CA VAL A 119 0.47 2.27 4.30
C VAL A 119 -0.66 1.33 4.74
N GLU A 120 -1.35 0.66 3.80
CA GLU A 120 -2.42 -0.28 4.15
C GLU A 120 -1.91 -1.55 4.86
N ARG A 121 -0.60 -1.88 4.77
CA ARG A 121 0.05 -2.91 5.61
C ARG A 121 0.01 -2.55 7.10
N PHE A 122 -0.07 -1.26 7.43
CA PHE A 122 -0.13 -0.72 8.79
C PHE A 122 -1.54 -0.27 9.19
N ASN A 123 -2.54 -0.56 8.37
CA ASN A 123 -3.93 -0.27 8.69
C ASN A 123 -4.37 -1.11 9.91
N PRO A 124 -4.90 -0.48 10.97
CA PRO A 124 -5.24 -1.19 12.19
C PRO A 124 -6.23 -2.34 12.00
N ALA A 125 -7.15 -2.24 11.03
CA ALA A 125 -8.06 -3.33 10.72
C ALA A 125 -7.34 -4.54 10.11
N PHE A 126 -6.30 -4.32 9.30
CA PHE A 126 -5.49 -5.37 8.72
C PHE A 126 -4.60 -6.03 9.78
N LEU A 127 -3.90 -5.23 10.58
CA LEU A 127 -3.04 -5.73 11.65
C LEU A 127 -3.78 -6.60 12.67
N ALA A 128 -5.06 -6.28 12.94
CA ALA A 128 -5.88 -7.05 13.89
C ALA A 128 -6.18 -8.50 13.41
N VAL A 129 -5.97 -8.83 12.14
CA VAL A 129 -6.33 -10.14 11.56
C VAL A 129 -5.21 -10.79 10.74
N GLU A 130 -4.10 -10.10 10.48
CA GLU A 130 -3.03 -10.57 9.60
C GLU A 130 -2.51 -11.94 10.03
N ASP A 131 -2.31 -12.15 11.31
CA ASP A 131 -1.84 -13.41 11.90
C ASP A 131 -2.84 -14.57 11.76
N LYS A 132 -4.13 -14.27 11.52
CA LYS A 132 -5.21 -15.25 11.33
C LYS A 132 -5.39 -15.66 9.86
N ILE A 133 -4.78 -14.92 8.92
CA ILE A 133 -4.86 -15.24 7.50
C ILE A 133 -3.82 -16.30 7.16
N LYS A 134 -4.30 -17.48 6.74
CA LYS A 134 -3.45 -18.64 6.41
C LYS A 134 -3.89 -19.23 5.08
N ASP A 135 -2.97 -19.30 4.12
CA ASP A 135 -3.18 -19.91 2.82
C ASP A 135 -4.52 -19.50 2.16
N PRO A 136 -4.72 -18.20 1.89
CA PRO A 136 -5.96 -17.71 1.32
C PRO A 136 -6.21 -18.34 -0.05
N MET A 137 -7.43 -18.82 -0.27
CA MET A 137 -7.86 -19.52 -1.49
C MET A 137 -8.56 -18.58 -2.46
N PHE A 138 -9.34 -17.62 -1.93
CA PHE A 138 -10.07 -16.65 -2.73
C PHE A 138 -10.09 -15.30 -2.03
N LEU A 139 -9.81 -14.24 -2.78
CA LEU A 139 -9.88 -12.86 -2.30
C LEU A 139 -10.81 -12.03 -3.19
N GLU A 140 -11.64 -11.23 -2.56
CA GLU A 140 -12.50 -10.26 -3.25
C GLU A 140 -12.26 -8.87 -2.67
N VAL A 141 -11.77 -7.95 -3.50
CA VAL A 141 -11.32 -6.62 -3.06
C VAL A 141 -12.05 -5.52 -3.82
N HIS A 142 -12.57 -4.56 -3.07
CA HIS A 142 -13.22 -3.36 -3.61
C HIS A 142 -12.60 -2.11 -3.02
N ARG A 143 -12.02 -1.28 -3.89
CA ARG A 143 -11.52 0.06 -3.55
C ARG A 143 -12.25 1.10 -4.39
N LEU A 144 -13.29 1.66 -3.80
CA LEU A 144 -14.19 2.60 -4.45
C LEU A 144 -14.01 3.99 -3.82
N SER A 145 -13.79 5.00 -4.66
CA SER A 145 -13.65 6.39 -4.26
C SER A 145 -14.65 7.27 -5.01
N GLN A 146 -15.07 8.34 -4.39
CA GLN A 146 -15.80 9.41 -5.08
C GLN A 146 -14.83 10.15 -5.99
N TYR A 147 -15.36 10.73 -7.06
CA TYR A 147 -14.57 11.51 -7.98
C TYR A 147 -13.88 12.69 -7.26
N ASN A 148 -12.60 12.84 -7.57
CA ASN A 148 -11.79 13.98 -7.17
C ASN A 148 -10.96 14.38 -8.40
N SER A 149 -10.92 15.66 -8.72
CA SER A 149 -10.14 16.18 -9.86
C SER A 149 -8.62 16.04 -9.70
N ARG A 150 -8.15 15.75 -8.47
CA ARG A 150 -6.72 15.49 -8.22
C ARG A 150 -6.37 14.06 -8.59
N GLY A 151 -5.24 13.87 -9.28
CA GLY A 151 -4.71 12.54 -9.64
C GLY A 151 -5.46 11.86 -10.78
N THR A 152 -6.25 12.59 -11.60
CA THR A 152 -6.94 12.03 -12.75
C THR A 152 -6.03 11.80 -13.96
N ASP A 153 -4.82 12.30 -13.92
CA ASP A 153 -3.72 12.09 -14.86
C ASP A 153 -3.08 10.69 -14.72
N VAL A 154 -3.28 10.03 -13.57
CA VAL A 154 -2.76 8.69 -13.30
C VAL A 154 -3.88 7.65 -13.41
N PRO A 155 -3.68 6.51 -14.11
CA PRO A 155 -4.65 5.41 -14.13
C PRO A 155 -5.04 4.93 -12.73
N VAL A 156 -6.32 4.57 -12.55
CA VAL A 156 -6.87 4.10 -11.26
C VAL A 156 -6.09 2.91 -10.67
N ILE A 157 -5.39 2.17 -11.51
CA ILE A 157 -4.55 1.03 -11.13
C ILE A 157 -3.39 1.48 -10.26
N PHE A 158 -2.64 2.52 -10.68
CA PHE A 158 -1.48 3.03 -9.92
C PHE A 158 -1.89 3.95 -8.76
N ASP A 159 -3.07 4.59 -8.85
CA ASP A 159 -3.56 5.46 -7.80
C ASP A 159 -4.20 4.66 -6.64
N LEU A 160 -5.15 3.77 -6.98
CA LEU A 160 -5.98 3.05 -6.01
C LEU A 160 -5.65 1.57 -5.90
N MET A 161 -5.64 0.82 -7.02
CA MET A 161 -5.54 -0.64 -6.99
C MET A 161 -4.20 -1.13 -6.45
N ILE A 162 -3.12 -0.38 -6.61
CA ILE A 162 -1.77 -0.76 -6.19
C ILE A 162 -1.68 -1.08 -4.68
N HIS A 163 -2.47 -0.42 -3.85
CA HIS A 163 -2.56 -0.74 -2.42
C HIS A 163 -3.10 -2.15 -2.17
N ASP A 164 -4.07 -2.55 -2.97
CA ASP A 164 -4.70 -3.87 -2.86
C ASP A 164 -3.84 -4.95 -3.50
N LEU A 165 -3.06 -4.60 -4.54
CA LEU A 165 -2.07 -5.50 -5.14
C LEU A 165 -0.94 -5.82 -4.16
N ASP A 166 -0.47 -4.84 -3.41
CA ASP A 166 0.51 -5.04 -2.36
C ASP A 166 0.00 -5.99 -1.27
N ILE A 167 -1.20 -5.73 -0.71
CA ILE A 167 -1.84 -6.63 0.27
C ILE A 167 -2.01 -8.04 -0.30
N LEU A 168 -2.45 -8.16 -1.55
CA LEU A 168 -2.65 -9.44 -2.21
C LEU A 168 -1.35 -10.25 -2.31
N LEU A 169 -0.27 -9.62 -2.80
CA LEU A 169 1.03 -10.28 -2.95
C LEU A 169 1.63 -10.67 -1.60
N HIS A 170 1.40 -9.87 -0.57
CA HIS A 170 1.81 -10.18 0.79
C HIS A 170 1.10 -11.40 1.37
N LEU A 171 -0.20 -11.53 1.11
CA LEU A 171 -1.01 -12.63 1.64
C LEU A 171 -0.86 -13.91 0.82
N VAL A 172 -0.82 -13.80 -0.52
CA VAL A 172 -0.71 -14.95 -1.42
C VAL A 172 0.75 -15.15 -1.83
N LYS A 173 1.47 -15.95 -1.06
CA LYS A 173 2.90 -16.25 -1.29
C LYS A 173 3.07 -17.26 -2.42
N SER A 174 2.63 -16.90 -3.63
CA SER A 174 2.71 -17.74 -4.83
C SER A 174 2.88 -16.87 -6.08
N LYS A 175 3.46 -17.44 -7.14
CA LYS A 175 3.63 -16.74 -8.40
C LYS A 175 2.28 -16.52 -9.09
N VAL A 176 2.14 -15.37 -9.75
CA VAL A 176 1.00 -15.09 -10.61
C VAL A 176 1.08 -15.99 -11.85
N LYS A 177 -0.02 -16.73 -12.11
CA LYS A 177 -0.14 -17.67 -13.23
C LYS A 177 -0.87 -17.02 -14.41
N HIS A 178 -1.94 -16.28 -14.15
CA HIS A 178 -2.78 -15.66 -15.17
C HIS A 178 -3.42 -14.37 -14.65
N ILE A 179 -3.54 -13.38 -15.53
CA ILE A 179 -4.20 -12.11 -15.26
C ILE A 179 -5.22 -11.86 -16.38
N SER A 180 -6.44 -11.54 -15.97
CA SER A 180 -7.48 -10.99 -16.85
C SER A 180 -7.89 -9.62 -16.30
N ALA A 181 -7.88 -8.59 -17.14
CA ALA A 181 -8.20 -7.23 -16.72
C ALA A 181 -8.99 -6.48 -17.76
N SER A 182 -9.88 -5.61 -17.29
CA SER A 182 -10.63 -4.65 -18.09
C SER A 182 -10.74 -3.33 -17.37
N GLY A 183 -10.98 -2.25 -18.10
CA GLY A 183 -11.14 -0.92 -17.52
C GLY A 183 -11.94 -0.01 -18.43
N VAL A 184 -12.50 1.05 -17.85
CA VAL A 184 -13.35 2.01 -18.57
C VAL A 184 -12.95 3.42 -18.18
N PRO A 185 -12.68 4.31 -19.17
CA PRO A 185 -12.57 5.74 -18.97
C PRO A 185 -14.00 6.32 -18.94
N ILE A 186 -14.31 7.13 -17.94
CA ILE A 186 -15.61 7.78 -17.78
C ILE A 186 -15.46 9.28 -17.94
N ILE A 187 -14.51 9.89 -17.23
CA ILE A 187 -14.23 11.33 -17.24
C ILE A 187 -12.80 11.60 -17.67
N SER A 188 -11.85 10.74 -17.24
CA SER A 188 -10.43 10.88 -17.54
C SER A 188 -10.08 10.30 -18.91
N SER A 189 -8.90 10.63 -19.43
CA SER A 189 -8.31 9.96 -20.60
C SER A 189 -7.77 8.57 -20.31
N THR A 190 -7.64 8.22 -19.04
CA THR A 190 -7.20 6.90 -18.53
C THR A 190 -8.36 6.16 -17.89
N ALA A 191 -8.17 4.89 -17.54
CA ALA A 191 -9.21 4.11 -16.86
C ALA A 191 -9.57 4.73 -15.49
N ASP A 192 -10.86 5.06 -15.31
CA ASP A 192 -11.46 5.53 -14.06
C ASP A 192 -12.00 4.39 -13.21
N ILE A 193 -12.30 3.27 -13.87
CA ILE A 193 -12.71 2.01 -13.26
C ILE A 193 -11.86 0.91 -13.88
N ALA A 194 -11.33 0.02 -13.05
CA ALA A 194 -10.63 -1.18 -13.48
C ALA A 194 -11.09 -2.38 -12.64
N ASN A 195 -11.24 -3.51 -13.32
CA ASN A 195 -11.49 -4.80 -12.70
C ASN A 195 -10.42 -5.77 -13.16
N THR A 196 -9.90 -6.57 -12.25
CA THR A 196 -8.92 -7.61 -12.58
C THR A 196 -9.21 -8.89 -11.82
N ARG A 197 -8.98 -10.01 -12.50
CA ARG A 197 -8.93 -11.36 -11.92
C ARG A 197 -7.49 -11.86 -12.05
N ILE A 198 -6.93 -12.30 -10.93
CA ILE A 198 -5.56 -12.82 -10.84
C ILE A 198 -5.65 -14.26 -10.33
N GLU A 199 -5.00 -15.18 -11.04
CA GLU A 199 -4.89 -16.59 -10.67
C GLU A 199 -3.43 -16.90 -10.33
N PHE A 200 -3.20 -17.63 -9.24
CA PHE A 200 -1.89 -17.99 -8.75
C PHE A 200 -1.55 -19.46 -9.02
N GLU A 201 -0.26 -19.81 -9.03
CA GLU A 201 0.20 -21.19 -9.27
C GLU A 201 -0.29 -22.17 -8.18
N ASN A 202 -0.46 -21.71 -6.93
CA ASN A 202 -1.00 -22.50 -5.83
C ASN A 202 -2.53 -22.70 -5.90
N GLY A 203 -3.20 -22.16 -6.92
CA GLY A 203 -4.64 -22.25 -7.13
C GLY A 203 -5.45 -21.14 -6.45
N ALA A 204 -4.83 -20.24 -5.70
CA ALA A 204 -5.51 -19.07 -5.16
C ALA A 204 -5.98 -18.14 -6.27
N VAL A 205 -7.10 -17.44 -6.04
CA VAL A 205 -7.68 -16.50 -6.99
C VAL A 205 -8.05 -15.20 -6.28
N ALA A 206 -7.81 -14.08 -6.95
CA ALA A 206 -8.23 -12.77 -6.48
C ALA A 206 -9.03 -12.01 -7.53
N ASN A 207 -10.13 -11.38 -7.12
CA ASN A 207 -10.86 -10.42 -7.92
C ASN A 207 -10.75 -9.04 -7.28
N LEU A 208 -10.25 -8.06 -8.02
CA LEU A 208 -10.08 -6.69 -7.54
C LEU A 208 -10.88 -5.72 -8.40
N THR A 209 -11.56 -4.79 -7.76
CA THR A 209 -12.23 -3.68 -8.44
C THR A 209 -11.79 -2.37 -7.81
N ALA A 210 -11.18 -1.50 -8.61
CA ALA A 210 -10.85 -0.14 -8.23
C ALA A 210 -11.66 0.86 -9.07
N SER A 211 -12.24 1.85 -8.40
CA SER A 211 -13.05 2.89 -9.07
C SER A 211 -12.88 4.24 -8.38
N ARG A 212 -12.66 5.29 -9.17
CA ARG A 212 -12.72 6.69 -8.70
C ARG A 212 -14.07 7.35 -9.02
N MET A 213 -15.04 6.58 -9.55
CA MET A 213 -16.35 7.05 -10.01
C MET A 213 -17.51 6.40 -9.24
N SER A 214 -17.39 6.36 -7.91
CA SER A 214 -18.39 5.70 -7.07
C SER A 214 -19.13 6.71 -6.19
N MET A 215 -20.42 6.48 -5.95
CA MET A 215 -21.25 7.33 -5.07
C MET A 215 -20.85 7.21 -3.59
N LYS A 216 -20.35 6.05 -3.19
CA LYS A 216 -19.90 5.77 -1.82
C LYS A 216 -18.46 5.30 -1.84
N LYS A 217 -17.70 5.74 -0.83
CA LYS A 217 -16.36 5.21 -0.56
C LYS A 217 -16.46 3.80 0.01
N MET A 218 -15.57 2.92 -0.43
CA MET A 218 -15.43 1.56 0.11
C MET A 218 -13.97 1.12 -0.02
N ARG A 219 -13.42 0.48 1.01
CA ARG A 219 -12.10 -0.15 0.98
C ARG A 219 -12.20 -1.46 1.73
N LYS A 220 -12.67 -2.51 1.03
CA LYS A 220 -12.94 -3.80 1.66
C LYS A 220 -12.19 -4.93 0.98
N CYS A 221 -11.62 -5.80 1.80
CA CYS A 221 -11.08 -7.07 1.38
C CYS A 221 -11.83 -8.20 2.09
N ARG A 222 -12.29 -9.17 1.31
CA ARG A 222 -12.90 -10.42 1.77
C ARG A 222 -11.96 -11.56 1.43
N ILE A 223 -11.59 -12.33 2.42
CA ILE A 223 -10.58 -13.37 2.32
C ILE A 223 -11.23 -14.69 2.72
N PHE A 224 -11.19 -15.65 1.81
CA PHE A 224 -11.72 -17.00 2.02
C PHE A 224 -10.55 -17.97 2.09
N GLN A 225 -10.47 -18.68 3.19
CA GLN A 225 -9.46 -19.71 3.44
C GLN A 225 -10.13 -20.97 3.98
N LYS A 226 -9.37 -22.05 4.12
CA LYS A 226 -9.90 -23.27 4.72
C LYS A 226 -10.42 -22.97 6.13
N ASN A 227 -11.68 -23.23 6.37
CA ASN A 227 -12.32 -23.07 7.68
C ASN A 227 -12.46 -21.63 8.19
N ALA A 228 -12.22 -20.61 7.38
CA ALA A 228 -12.48 -19.23 7.79
C ALA A 228 -12.84 -18.30 6.63
N TYR A 229 -13.65 -17.31 6.94
CA TYR A 229 -13.95 -16.15 6.12
C TYR A 229 -13.60 -14.89 6.91
N ILE A 230 -12.71 -14.06 6.38
CA ILE A 230 -12.23 -12.84 7.04
C ILE A 230 -12.62 -11.66 6.19
N THR A 231 -13.17 -10.63 6.82
CA THR A 231 -13.45 -9.34 6.18
C THR A 231 -12.63 -8.25 6.83
N VAL A 232 -11.93 -7.46 6.01
CA VAL A 232 -11.19 -6.27 6.43
C VAL A 232 -11.84 -5.05 5.78
N ASP A 233 -12.30 -4.09 6.56
CA ASP A 233 -12.74 -2.78 6.11
C ASP A 233 -11.68 -1.74 6.48
N PHE A 234 -10.82 -1.39 5.53
CA PHE A 234 -9.73 -0.45 5.71
C PHE A 234 -10.22 0.99 5.94
N LEU A 235 -11.43 1.32 5.44
CA LEU A 235 -12.00 2.66 5.58
C LEU A 235 -12.61 2.87 6.97
N GLU A 236 -13.40 1.88 7.43
CA GLU A 236 -14.07 1.91 8.73
C GLU A 236 -13.18 1.41 9.87
N LYS A 237 -11.99 0.93 9.54
CA LYS A 237 -11.02 0.32 10.47
C LYS A 237 -11.70 -0.80 11.30
N LYS A 238 -12.32 -1.76 10.63
CA LYS A 238 -13.03 -2.88 11.26
C LYS A 238 -12.70 -4.19 10.58
N SER A 239 -12.61 -5.26 11.37
CA SER A 239 -12.42 -6.60 10.85
C SER A 239 -13.37 -7.58 11.50
N LYS A 240 -13.74 -8.61 10.75
CA LYS A 240 -14.60 -9.69 11.22
C LYS A 240 -14.04 -11.02 10.73
N ILE A 241 -14.13 -12.02 11.59
CA ILE A 241 -13.74 -13.40 11.30
C ILE A 241 -14.97 -14.28 11.53
N ILE A 242 -15.26 -15.11 10.55
CA ILE A 242 -16.21 -16.21 10.67
C ILE A 242 -15.39 -17.48 10.51
N SER A 243 -15.23 -18.26 11.56
CA SER A 243 -14.53 -19.53 11.52
C SER A 243 -15.49 -20.71 11.55
N ILE A 244 -15.08 -21.82 10.92
CA ILE A 244 -15.84 -23.05 10.81
C ILE A 244 -15.04 -24.15 11.52
N SER A 245 -15.65 -24.82 12.51
CA SER A 245 -15.05 -25.92 13.24
C SER A 245 -15.90 -27.18 13.14
N ASP A 246 -15.25 -28.34 13.10
CA ASP A 246 -15.91 -29.63 13.27
C ASP A 246 -16.11 -29.95 14.78
N GLU A 247 -15.43 -29.22 15.66
CA GLU A 247 -15.58 -29.30 17.12
C GLU A 247 -16.68 -28.34 17.57
N ILE A 248 -17.61 -28.81 18.39
CA ILE A 248 -18.73 -28.03 18.91
C ILE A 248 -18.38 -27.54 20.30
N ASP A 249 -18.27 -26.23 20.48
CA ASP A 249 -18.16 -25.59 21.79
C ASP A 249 -19.58 -25.18 22.25
N GLU A 250 -20.18 -25.96 23.10
CA GLU A 250 -21.52 -25.71 23.66
C GLU A 250 -21.57 -24.46 24.55
N ASN A 251 -20.43 -23.96 25.00
CA ASN A 251 -20.34 -22.77 25.86
C ASN A 251 -20.24 -21.44 25.06
N ASN A 252 -20.14 -21.51 23.75
CA ASN A 252 -20.07 -20.31 22.91
C ASN A 252 -21.49 -19.80 22.57
N PRO A 253 -22.00 -18.74 23.21
CA PRO A 253 -23.36 -18.25 23.02
C PRO A 253 -23.61 -17.62 21.65
N PHE A 254 -22.55 -17.34 20.90
CA PHE A 254 -22.61 -16.74 19.55
C PHE A 254 -22.37 -17.75 18.42
N ALA A 255 -22.25 -19.05 18.77
CA ALA A 255 -22.05 -20.09 17.78
C ALA A 255 -23.35 -20.47 17.09
N MET A 256 -23.29 -20.69 15.78
CA MET A 256 -24.37 -21.26 14.98
C MET A 256 -23.94 -22.64 14.50
N CYS A 257 -24.79 -23.65 14.65
CA CYS A 257 -24.54 -24.96 14.08
C CYS A 257 -25.17 -25.06 12.68
N LEU A 258 -24.40 -25.54 11.71
CA LEU A 258 -24.85 -25.87 10.36
C LEU A 258 -24.66 -27.37 10.13
N GLU A 259 -25.67 -28.01 9.57
CA GLU A 259 -25.57 -29.37 9.06
C GLU A 259 -25.06 -29.31 7.63
N SER A 260 -23.93 -29.97 7.35
CA SER A 260 -23.40 -30.08 6.01
C SER A 260 -24.08 -31.22 5.23
N ASN A 261 -23.95 -31.24 3.89
CA ASN A 261 -24.60 -32.22 3.03
C ASN A 261 -24.24 -33.68 3.31
N ASP A 262 -23.15 -33.93 4.03
CA ASP A 262 -22.71 -35.26 4.50
C ASP A 262 -23.25 -35.61 5.91
N GLY A 263 -24.15 -34.77 6.44
CA GLY A 263 -24.79 -35.00 7.77
C GLY A 263 -23.93 -34.61 8.94
N LYS A 264 -22.76 -34.00 8.72
CA LYS A 264 -21.91 -33.53 9.81
C LYS A 264 -22.36 -32.14 10.27
N ILE A 265 -22.38 -31.98 11.60
CA ILE A 265 -22.66 -30.69 12.21
C ILE A 265 -21.33 -29.92 12.28
N LYS A 266 -21.33 -28.69 11.77
CA LYS A 266 -20.23 -27.75 11.86
C LYS A 266 -20.66 -26.52 12.65
N GLN A 267 -19.77 -26.01 13.48
CA GLN A 267 -20.01 -24.80 14.24
C GLN A 267 -19.40 -23.59 13.51
N LEU A 268 -20.19 -22.55 13.37
CA LEU A 268 -19.74 -21.21 12.98
C LEU A 268 -19.50 -20.37 14.22
N SER A 269 -18.33 -19.79 14.32
CA SER A 269 -17.99 -18.82 15.36
C SER A 269 -17.73 -17.45 14.73
N PHE A 270 -18.25 -16.42 15.39
CA PHE A 270 -18.14 -15.02 14.93
C PHE A 270 -17.21 -14.28 15.89
N GLU A 271 -16.19 -13.64 15.34
CA GLU A 271 -15.22 -12.84 16.10
C GLU A 271 -15.10 -11.46 15.47
N GLU A 272 -15.15 -10.42 16.28
CA GLU A 272 -14.78 -9.06 15.92
C GLU A 272 -13.49 -8.72 16.69
N PRO A 273 -12.31 -8.86 16.07
CA PRO A 273 -11.05 -8.57 16.73
C PRO A 273 -10.98 -7.12 17.21
N GLU A 274 -10.32 -6.90 18.33
CA GLU A 274 -10.04 -5.57 18.81
C GLU A 274 -9.12 -4.82 17.85
N VAL A 275 -9.55 -3.65 17.43
CA VAL A 275 -8.79 -2.78 16.52
C VAL A 275 -8.29 -1.58 17.32
N HIS A 276 -6.98 -1.49 17.51
CA HIS A 276 -6.36 -0.36 18.20
C HIS A 276 -6.38 0.90 17.34
N ASP A 277 -6.74 2.06 17.92
CA ASP A 277 -6.72 3.32 17.17
C ASP A 277 -5.27 3.83 17.04
N ILE A 278 -4.63 3.47 15.93
CA ILE A 278 -3.27 3.89 15.58
C ILE A 278 -3.28 4.71 14.29
N ASN A 279 -2.27 5.55 14.14
CA ASN A 279 -2.01 6.25 12.89
C ASN A 279 -1.10 5.39 11.99
N ALA A 280 -1.66 4.84 10.91
CA ALA A 280 -0.95 3.92 10.03
C ALA A 280 0.35 4.52 9.44
N ILE A 281 0.37 5.80 9.03
CA ILE A 281 1.56 6.47 8.50
C ILE A 281 2.63 6.62 9.60
N GLN A 282 2.22 7.00 10.81
CA GLN A 282 3.17 7.09 11.92
C GLN A 282 3.74 5.72 12.28
N THR A 283 2.91 4.68 12.31
CA THR A 283 3.34 3.29 12.58
C THR A 283 4.30 2.80 11.50
N GLU A 284 4.04 3.12 10.24
CA GLU A 284 4.89 2.79 9.11
C GLU A 284 6.28 3.43 9.21
N LEU A 285 6.33 4.73 9.52
CA LEU A 285 7.59 5.46 9.72
C LEU A 285 8.36 4.97 10.96
N GLN A 286 7.66 4.61 12.04
CA GLN A 286 8.26 4.00 13.22
C GLN A 286 8.84 2.62 12.88
N SER A 287 8.12 1.78 12.13
CA SER A 287 8.62 0.46 11.74
C SER A 287 9.88 0.55 10.89
N PHE A 288 10.00 1.61 10.07
CA PHE A 288 11.21 1.85 9.29
C PHE A 288 12.40 2.20 10.19
N TYR A 289 12.20 3.05 11.20
CA TYR A 289 13.21 3.31 12.21
C TYR A 289 13.68 2.01 12.87
N ASP A 290 12.73 1.17 13.30
CA ASP A 290 13.02 -0.09 13.97
C ASP A 290 13.81 -1.04 13.06
N ALA A 291 13.48 -1.10 11.76
CA ALA A 291 14.21 -1.90 10.78
C ALA A 291 15.66 -1.43 10.60
N ILE A 292 15.90 -0.12 10.59
CA ILE A 292 17.25 0.45 10.48
C ILE A 292 18.08 0.10 11.72
N VAL A 293 17.56 0.40 12.91
CA VAL A 293 18.31 0.26 14.17
C VAL A 293 18.59 -1.21 14.49
N ASN A 294 17.64 -2.10 14.24
CA ASN A 294 17.81 -3.53 14.46
C ASN A 294 18.48 -4.25 13.29
N ASN A 295 18.79 -3.54 12.22
CA ASN A 295 19.36 -4.08 10.98
C ASN A 295 18.58 -5.27 10.40
N VAL A 296 17.24 -5.19 10.46
CA VAL A 296 16.34 -6.18 9.85
C VAL A 296 15.75 -5.67 8.54
N GLU A 297 15.11 -6.56 7.79
CA GLU A 297 14.38 -6.17 6.58
C GLU A 297 13.17 -5.31 6.95
N PRO A 298 12.92 -4.19 6.23
CA PRO A 298 11.71 -3.40 6.42
C PRO A 298 10.42 -4.20 6.17
N VAL A 299 9.34 -3.88 6.89
CA VAL A 299 8.02 -4.56 6.78
C VAL A 299 7.48 -4.51 5.35
N VAL A 300 7.71 -3.41 4.65
CA VAL A 300 7.43 -3.28 3.21
C VAL A 300 8.75 -3.03 2.52
N SER A 301 9.35 -4.10 2.04
CA SER A 301 10.66 -4.06 1.39
C SER A 301 10.60 -3.38 0.01
N MET A 302 11.77 -3.05 -0.51
CA MET A 302 11.92 -2.61 -1.89
C MET A 302 11.37 -3.65 -2.88
N ASN A 303 11.60 -4.94 -2.62
CA ASN A 303 11.10 -6.02 -3.46
C ASN A 303 9.57 -6.10 -3.46
N ASP A 304 8.91 -5.84 -2.34
CA ASP A 304 7.44 -5.74 -2.28
C ASP A 304 6.94 -4.60 -3.17
N GLY A 305 7.55 -3.42 -3.07
CA GLY A 305 7.21 -2.28 -3.90
C GLY A 305 7.42 -2.52 -5.39
N ILE A 306 8.51 -3.20 -5.78
CA ILE A 306 8.78 -3.60 -7.16
C ILE A 306 7.73 -4.59 -7.65
N ALA A 307 7.41 -5.63 -6.87
CA ALA A 307 6.43 -6.63 -7.25
C ALA A 307 5.02 -6.02 -7.45
N ALA A 308 4.61 -5.12 -6.56
CA ALA A 308 3.34 -4.40 -6.68
C ALA A 308 3.31 -3.51 -7.93
N LEU A 309 4.41 -2.79 -8.23
CA LEU A 309 4.55 -1.96 -9.41
C LEU A 309 4.51 -2.78 -10.70
N GLU A 310 5.26 -3.89 -10.78
CA GLU A 310 5.30 -4.77 -11.95
C GLU A 310 3.92 -5.38 -12.25
N LEU A 311 3.22 -5.85 -11.22
CA LEU A 311 1.87 -6.37 -11.37
C LEU A 311 0.89 -5.28 -11.81
N ALA A 312 0.99 -4.07 -11.26
CA ALA A 312 0.18 -2.93 -11.68
C ALA A 312 0.41 -2.58 -13.16
N HIS A 313 1.66 -2.62 -13.64
CA HIS A 313 1.99 -2.39 -15.06
C HIS A 313 1.39 -3.47 -15.97
N GLN A 314 1.51 -4.76 -15.61
CA GLN A 314 0.90 -5.86 -16.38
C GLN A 314 -0.62 -5.70 -16.49
N ILE A 315 -1.28 -5.35 -15.39
CA ILE A 315 -2.73 -5.08 -15.38
C ILE A 315 -3.07 -3.88 -16.27
N ASN A 316 -2.30 -2.78 -16.16
CA ASN A 316 -2.52 -1.59 -16.97
C ASN A 316 -2.36 -1.85 -18.47
N GLU A 317 -1.37 -2.64 -18.88
CA GLU A 317 -1.19 -3.04 -20.27
C GLU A 317 -2.40 -3.82 -20.82
N LEU A 318 -2.97 -4.73 -20.02
CA LEU A 318 -4.17 -5.48 -20.40
C LEU A 318 -5.38 -4.55 -20.53
N VAL A 319 -5.56 -3.62 -19.58
CA VAL A 319 -6.63 -2.61 -19.62
C VAL A 319 -6.48 -1.71 -20.85
N MET A 320 -5.26 -1.26 -21.18
CA MET A 320 -5.01 -0.44 -22.38
C MET A 320 -5.30 -1.19 -23.68
N LYS A 321 -4.97 -2.48 -23.77
CA LYS A 321 -5.35 -3.34 -24.91
C LYS A 321 -6.86 -3.45 -25.04
N TYR A 322 -7.57 -3.68 -23.94
CA TYR A 322 -9.02 -3.71 -23.89
C TYR A 322 -9.66 -2.41 -24.37
N LEU A 323 -9.15 -1.27 -23.93
CA LEU A 323 -9.64 0.06 -24.31
C LEU A 323 -9.48 0.34 -25.81
N LYS A 324 -8.38 -0.09 -26.44
CA LYS A 324 -8.17 0.04 -27.89
C LYS A 324 -9.26 -0.71 -28.66
N ILE A 325 -9.55 -1.96 -28.30
CA ILE A 325 -10.61 -2.76 -28.94
C ILE A 325 -11.96 -2.06 -28.80
N PHE A 326 -12.25 -1.48 -27.63
CA PHE A 326 -13.50 -0.77 -27.38
C PHE A 326 -13.66 0.54 -28.17
N THR A 327 -12.55 1.24 -28.43
CA THR A 327 -12.54 2.46 -29.26
C THR A 327 -12.64 2.15 -30.74
N ASP A 328 -12.02 1.08 -31.21
CA ASP A 328 -12.04 0.65 -32.61
C ASP A 328 -13.40 0.07 -33.07
N LEU A 329 -14.28 -0.29 -32.10
CA LEU A 329 -15.65 -0.75 -32.37
C LEU A 329 -16.70 0.37 -32.42
N LYS A 330 -16.32 1.61 -32.15
CA LYS A 330 -17.17 2.82 -32.24
C LYS A 330 -16.83 3.63 -33.47
#